data_d82ab0fe945d7cb7a2462c7f28685736
#
_entry.id   d82ab0fe945d7cb7a2462c7f28685736
#
_cell.length_a   1.000
_cell.length_b   1.000
_cell.length_c   1.000
_cell.angle_alpha   90.00
_cell.angle_beta   90.00
_cell.angle_gamma   90.00
#
_symmetry.space_group_name_H-M   'P 1'
#
loop_
_entity.id
_entity.type
_entity.pdbx_description
1 polymer ?
#
loop_
_entity_poly.entity_id
_entity_poly.type
_entity_poly.pdbx_seq_one_letter_code
_entity_poly.pdbx_strand_id
1 'polypeptide(L)'
;IDAEHALDPTWAKRIGVDLDSLLVSQPSYGEEALRIAEMLVKSSAVDVIVIDSVAALVPKNELNNDIGEPTMGLQARLMSQALRVLTPAISKSRTCVIFIN
;
A
#
# COMPACT_ATOMS: atom_id res chain seq x y z
N ILE A 1 3.52 3.64 2.18
CA ILE A 1 3.23 3.40 0.76
C ILE A 1 2.21 4.42 0.31
N ASP A 2 2.66 5.37 -0.49
CA ASP A 2 1.86 6.49 -0.98
C ASP A 2 1.24 6.15 -2.34
N ALA A 3 0.15 5.41 -2.33
CA ALA A 3 -0.56 5.01 -3.53
C ALA A 3 -1.30 6.19 -4.20
N GLU A 4 -1.56 7.24 -3.45
CA GLU A 4 -2.16 8.48 -3.97
C GLU A 4 -1.16 9.36 -4.70
N HIS A 5 0.15 9.15 -4.51
CA HIS A 5 1.23 10.00 -5.02
C HIS A 5 1.05 11.47 -4.59
N ALA A 6 0.64 11.67 -3.35
CA ALA A 6 0.22 12.98 -2.84
C ALA A 6 0.96 13.43 -1.58
N LEU A 7 1.97 12.71 -1.14
CA LEU A 7 2.75 13.11 0.04
C LEU A 7 3.44 14.44 -0.23
N ASP A 8 3.17 15.42 0.63
CA ASP A 8 3.84 16.71 0.64
C ASP A 8 4.94 16.69 1.72
N PRO A 9 6.22 16.60 1.33
CA PRO A 9 7.31 16.53 2.31
C PRO A 9 7.40 17.78 3.19
N THR A 10 7.14 18.97 2.63
CA THR A 10 7.19 20.21 3.37
C THR A 10 6.15 20.24 4.47
N TRP A 11 4.92 19.84 4.16
CA TRP A 11 3.84 19.76 5.13
C TRP A 11 4.11 18.67 6.17
N ALA A 12 4.57 17.50 5.73
CA ALA A 12 4.90 16.40 6.64
C ALA A 12 5.93 16.83 7.68
N LYS A 13 6.99 17.54 7.25
CA LYS A 13 8.01 18.05 8.15
C LYS A 13 7.42 19.06 9.14
N ARG A 14 6.51 19.93 8.70
CA ARG A 14 5.88 20.95 9.55
C ARG A 14 5.03 20.34 10.66
N ILE A 15 4.42 19.19 10.42
CA ILE A 15 3.61 18.50 11.43
C ILE A 15 4.42 17.50 12.27
N GLY A 16 5.73 17.45 12.09
CA GLY A 16 6.62 16.69 12.98
C GLY A 16 7.13 15.36 12.43
N VAL A 17 6.92 15.06 11.15
CA VAL A 17 7.45 13.83 10.55
C VAL A 17 8.96 13.97 10.35
N ASP A 18 9.71 12.96 10.80
CA ASP A 18 11.14 12.84 10.54
C ASP A 18 11.35 12.26 9.13
N LEU A 19 11.58 13.15 8.16
CA LEU A 19 11.75 12.75 6.76
C LEU A 19 12.99 11.90 6.52
N ASP A 20 14.03 12.07 7.35
CA ASP A 20 15.26 11.30 7.19
C ASP A 20 15.07 9.83 7.55
N SER A 21 14.12 9.54 8.42
CA SER A 21 13.80 8.17 8.85
C SER A 21 12.58 7.59 8.15
N LEU A 22 11.87 8.39 7.36
CA LEU A 22 10.66 7.94 6.67
C LEU A 22 11.02 7.22 5.37
N LEU A 23 10.53 5.99 5.22
CA LEU A 23 10.60 5.27 3.96
C LEU A 23 9.33 5.53 3.17
N VAL A 24 9.48 6.00 1.94
CA VAL A 24 8.35 6.31 1.05
C VAL A 24 8.46 5.49 -0.22
N SER A 25 7.36 4.86 -0.60
CA SER A 25 7.23 4.16 -1.88
C SER A 25 5.96 4.63 -2.57
N GLN A 26 6.05 4.89 -3.86
CA GLN A 26 4.93 5.33 -4.71
C GLN A 26 4.71 4.32 -5.83
N PRO A 27 3.95 3.26 -5.57
CA PRO A 27 3.73 2.19 -6.55
C PRO A 27 2.85 2.67 -7.70
N SER A 28 2.97 2.00 -8.83
CA SER A 28 2.21 2.32 -10.03
C SER A 28 0.85 1.61 -10.09
N TYR A 29 0.70 0.49 -9.38
CA TYR A 29 -0.53 -0.29 -9.36
C TYR A 29 -0.63 -1.11 -8.07
N GLY A 30 -1.83 -1.66 -7.81
CA GLY A 30 -2.14 -2.29 -6.53
C GLY A 30 -1.27 -3.49 -6.18
N GLU A 31 -1.02 -4.39 -7.14
CA GLU A 31 -0.20 -5.58 -6.90
C GLU A 31 1.22 -5.23 -6.48
N GLU A 32 1.79 -4.17 -7.08
CA GLU A 32 3.11 -3.68 -6.70
C GLU A 32 3.14 -3.18 -5.26
N ALA A 33 2.15 -2.36 -4.89
CA ALA A 33 2.01 -1.83 -3.53
C ALA A 33 1.95 -2.94 -2.49
N LEU A 34 1.12 -3.94 -2.75
CA LEU A 34 0.90 -5.04 -1.81
C LEU A 34 2.10 -5.98 -1.73
N ARG A 35 2.83 -6.15 -2.83
CA ARG A 35 4.08 -6.91 -2.86
C ARG A 35 5.16 -6.21 -2.04
N ILE A 36 5.26 -4.88 -2.14
CA ILE A 36 6.18 -4.08 -1.32
C ILE A 36 5.83 -4.23 0.15
N ALA A 37 4.55 -4.12 0.49
CA ALA A 37 4.08 -4.31 1.87
C ALA A 37 4.44 -5.70 2.41
N GLU A 38 4.20 -6.73 1.63
CA GLU A 38 4.54 -8.12 2.01
C GLU A 38 6.04 -8.27 2.28
N MET A 39 6.87 -7.75 1.39
CA MET A 39 8.31 -7.81 1.53
C MET A 39 8.78 -7.11 2.79
N LEU A 40 8.25 -5.94 3.09
CA LEU A 40 8.59 -5.17 4.29
C LEU A 40 8.14 -5.88 5.57
N VAL A 41 6.95 -6.46 5.58
CA VAL A 41 6.45 -7.24 6.73
C VAL A 41 7.36 -8.43 6.98
N LYS A 42 7.68 -9.19 5.94
CA LYS A 42 8.53 -10.39 6.06
C LYS A 42 9.95 -10.07 6.50
N SER A 43 10.45 -8.89 6.17
CA SER A 43 11.80 -8.47 6.56
C SER A 43 11.92 -8.14 8.04
N SER A 44 10.81 -7.84 8.71
CA SER A 44 10.76 -7.32 10.09
C SER A 44 11.60 -6.05 10.29
N ALA A 45 11.88 -5.31 9.21
CA ALA A 45 12.74 -4.13 9.24
C ALA A 45 12.00 -2.84 9.62
N VAL A 46 10.68 -2.85 9.57
CA VAL A 46 9.85 -1.68 9.89
C VAL A 46 8.78 -2.05 10.90
N ASP A 47 8.44 -1.10 11.76
CA ASP A 47 7.44 -1.31 12.82
C ASP A 47 6.03 -0.99 12.36
N VAL A 48 5.87 0.00 11.49
CA VAL A 48 4.58 0.47 11.00
C VAL A 48 4.65 0.69 9.50
N ILE A 49 3.65 0.16 8.79
CA ILE A 49 3.45 0.41 7.37
C ILE A 49 2.08 1.04 7.19
N VAL A 50 2.04 2.21 6.55
CA VAL A 50 0.78 2.88 6.20
C VAL A 50 0.63 2.80 4.68
N ILE A 51 -0.53 2.36 4.23
CA ILE A 51 -0.89 2.31 2.82
C ILE A 51 -2.00 3.33 2.57
N ASP A 52 -1.67 4.41 1.89
CA ASP A 52 -2.59 5.50 1.60
C ASP A 52 -2.78 5.61 0.09
N SER A 53 -3.90 5.26 -0.44
CA SER A 53 -5.05 4.68 0.22
C SER A 53 -5.50 3.42 -0.54
N VAL A 54 -6.38 2.62 0.06
CA VAL A 54 -6.97 1.44 -0.60
C VAL A 54 -7.66 1.83 -1.92
N ALA A 55 -8.35 2.97 -1.94
CA ALA A 55 -9.05 3.46 -3.12
C ALA A 55 -8.11 3.68 -4.33
N ALA A 56 -6.85 4.00 -4.06
CA ALA A 56 -5.84 4.22 -5.10
C ALA A 56 -5.09 2.95 -5.52
N LEU A 57 -5.38 1.82 -4.90
CA LEU A 57 -4.80 0.53 -5.26
C LEU A 57 -5.53 -0.04 -6.50
N VAL A 58 -5.18 0.50 -7.65
CA VAL A 58 -5.80 0.07 -8.91
C VAL A 58 -5.11 -1.20 -9.40
N PRO A 59 -5.87 -2.29 -9.64
CA PRO A 59 -5.29 -3.49 -10.23
C PRO A 59 -4.68 -3.20 -11.61
N LYS A 60 -3.56 -3.88 -11.90
CA LYS A 60 -2.84 -3.67 -13.17
C LYS A 60 -3.74 -3.89 -14.38
N ASN A 61 -4.59 -4.90 -14.35
CA ASN A 61 -5.53 -5.18 -15.44
C ASN A 61 -6.52 -4.05 -15.65
N GLU A 62 -6.92 -3.35 -14.60
CA GLU A 62 -7.84 -2.20 -14.69
C GLU A 62 -7.17 -1.00 -15.35
N LEU A 63 -5.87 -0.79 -15.11
CA LEU A 63 -5.11 0.29 -15.74
C LEU A 63 -5.05 0.16 -17.27
N ASN A 64 -5.13 -1.05 -17.79
CA ASN A 64 -5.06 -1.33 -19.21
C ASN A 64 -6.43 -1.31 -19.91
N ASN A 65 -7.51 -1.10 -19.16
CA ASN A 65 -8.88 -1.07 -19.68
C ASN A 65 -9.31 0.35 -19.93
N ASP A 66 -10.18 0.54 -20.92
CA ASP A 66 -10.82 1.83 -21.19
C ASP A 66 -11.82 2.17 -20.09
N ILE A 67 -12.06 3.46 -19.88
CA ILE A 67 -13.08 3.94 -18.97
C ILE A 67 -14.44 3.38 -19.40
N GLY A 68 -15.15 2.76 -18.46
CA GLY A 68 -16.45 2.15 -18.70
C GLY A 68 -16.42 0.67 -19.04
N GLU A 69 -15.22 0.08 -19.26
CA GLU A 69 -15.12 -1.37 -19.37
C GLU A 69 -15.41 -2.04 -18.02
N PRO A 70 -16.10 -3.21 -18.03
CA PRO A 70 -16.38 -3.90 -16.77
C PRO A 70 -15.11 -4.41 -16.10
N THR A 71 -14.79 -3.82 -14.94
CA THR A 71 -13.67 -4.27 -14.08
C THR A 71 -14.17 -4.71 -12.71
N MET A 72 -15.40 -5.20 -12.69
CA MET A 72 -16.15 -5.46 -11.48
C MET A 72 -15.42 -6.42 -10.54
N GLY A 73 -15.22 -5.98 -9.29
CA GLY A 73 -14.66 -6.80 -8.23
C GLY A 73 -13.15 -7.01 -8.30
N LEU A 74 -12.41 -6.43 -9.25
CA LEU A 74 -10.96 -6.62 -9.34
C LEU A 74 -10.23 -6.11 -8.10
N GLN A 75 -10.57 -4.92 -7.63
CA GLN A 75 -9.95 -4.34 -6.42
C GLN A 75 -10.29 -5.17 -5.19
N ALA A 76 -11.54 -5.59 -5.05
CA ALA A 76 -11.96 -6.41 -3.91
C ALA A 76 -11.25 -7.77 -3.90
N ARG A 77 -11.07 -8.40 -5.06
CA ARG A 77 -10.30 -9.64 -5.18
C ARG A 77 -8.86 -9.44 -4.80
N LEU A 78 -8.24 -8.36 -5.29
CA LEU A 78 -6.86 -8.02 -4.98
C LEU A 78 -6.68 -7.86 -3.47
N MET A 79 -7.55 -7.11 -2.82
CA MET A 79 -7.49 -6.89 -1.37
C MET A 79 -7.71 -8.18 -0.58
N SER A 80 -8.69 -8.99 -0.98
CA SER A 80 -8.94 -10.28 -0.32
C SER A 80 -7.74 -11.21 -0.42
N GLN A 81 -7.14 -11.30 -1.58
CA GLN A 81 -5.93 -12.11 -1.80
C GLN A 81 -4.77 -11.59 -0.97
N ALA A 82 -4.53 -10.29 -1.00
CA ALA A 82 -3.45 -9.65 -0.28
C ALA A 82 -3.57 -9.87 1.24
N LEU A 83 -4.76 -9.69 1.80
CA LEU A 83 -5.00 -9.87 3.23
C LEU A 83 -4.77 -11.32 3.65
N ARG A 84 -5.12 -12.29 2.80
CA ARG A 84 -4.82 -13.69 3.09
C ARG A 84 -3.32 -13.99 3.15
N VAL A 85 -2.53 -13.30 2.34
CA VAL A 85 -1.08 -13.43 2.32
C VAL A 85 -0.44 -12.65 3.46
N LEU A 86 -0.90 -11.41 3.70
CA LEU A 86 -0.31 -10.51 4.70
C LEU A 86 -0.60 -10.96 6.14
N THR A 87 -1.80 -11.45 6.41
CA THR A 87 -2.21 -11.80 7.78
C THR A 87 -1.23 -12.76 8.46
N PRO A 88 -0.87 -13.92 7.88
CA PRO A 88 0.10 -14.79 8.52
C PRO A 88 1.50 -14.19 8.61
N ALA A 89 1.91 -13.38 7.64
CA ALA A 89 3.20 -12.70 7.67
C ALA A 89 3.25 -11.67 8.82
N ILE A 90 2.19 -10.87 8.97
CA ILE A 90 2.05 -9.89 10.06
C ILE A 90 2.08 -10.60 11.42
N SER A 91 1.40 -11.73 11.53
CA SER A 91 1.35 -12.51 12.76
C SER A 91 2.73 -12.98 13.22
N LYS A 92 3.64 -13.22 12.30
CA LYS A 92 5.01 -13.66 12.58
C LYS A 92 5.99 -12.49 12.76
N SER A 93 5.63 -11.31 12.32
CA SER A 93 6.41 -10.09 12.47
C SER A 93 5.86 -9.26 13.62
N ARG A 94 6.51 -8.15 13.94
CA ARG A 94 5.96 -7.15 14.87
C ARG A 94 5.58 -5.88 14.14
N THR A 95 5.21 -6.01 12.88
CA THR A 95 4.84 -4.89 12.04
C THR A 95 3.34 -4.64 12.12
N CYS A 96 2.97 -3.39 12.37
CA CYS A 96 1.59 -2.94 12.28
C CYS A 96 1.33 -2.41 10.87
N VAL A 97 0.31 -2.92 10.20
CA VAL A 97 -0.08 -2.45 8.86
C VAL A 97 -1.39 -1.71 8.96
N ILE A 98 -1.40 -0.47 8.48
CA ILE A 98 -2.57 0.40 8.49
C ILE A 98 -2.97 0.67 7.05
N PHE A 99 -4.21 0.31 6.71
CA PHE A 99 -4.82 0.67 5.43
C PHE A 99 -5.73 1.88 5.63
N ILE A 100 -5.47 2.93 4.87
CA ILE A 100 -6.36 4.09 4.83
C ILE A 100 -7.39 3.86 3.73
N ASN A 101 -8.64 3.98 4.11
CA ASN A 101 -9.75 3.72 3.18
C ASN A 101 -10.40 5.00 2.69
#